data_359ca566db391a703b6a3a02a6461199
#
_entry.id   359ca566db391a703b6a3a02a6461199
#
_cell.length_a   1.000
_cell.length_b   1.000
_cell.length_c   1.000
_cell.angle_alpha   90.00
_cell.angle_beta   90.00
_cell.angle_gamma   90.00
#
_symmetry.space_group_name_H-M   'P 1'
#
loop_
_entity.id
_entity.type
_entity.pdbx_description
1 polymer ?
#
loop_
_entity_poly.entity_id
_entity_poly.type
_entity_poly.pdbx_seq_one_letter_code
_entity_poly.pdbx_strand_id
1 'polypeptide(L)'
;MKSRKATFTRALAIAYVLMTSSLTFAQGVVNAICSTDQSWCELAALEYLKMSGNKVLQVRKTTGEAMAQLRAEANNPKTDIWWGGTGDPFLQAAEIGLLEPYRPAYINDLHLWSVRQYAMTQNMVGGFYTSAIGFGWNTEILKKKKLPEPKCWADMIKPEYKGEIEISHPASSGTAYTILAGLVQLMGEEQAFDYMKKLHKNITTYTRSGTAQAPNVAKGEVAIGISFIFGFHGWALNKYPVKTIAPCEGTSFEIGGIALVKGARNKEAAKQYYDWLMSPAGQSIGAKANSLQVPANRTFKPDPKIPKLDDVRLIKYDFEKYGKAAERKRLLERWTKEVESLPR
;
A
#
# COMPACT_ATOMS: atom_id res chain seq x y z
N MET A 1 62.51 58.54 -56.46
CA MET A 1 61.70 58.86 -55.32
C MET A 1 60.64 57.77 -55.18
N LYS A 2 60.76 56.92 -54.16
CA LYS A 2 60.08 55.66 -54.04
C LYS A 2 58.92 55.71 -53.03
N SER A 3 57.70 55.50 -53.50
CA SER A 3 56.49 55.38 -52.71
C SER A 3 56.39 53.97 -52.09
N ARG A 4 56.30 53.89 -50.79
CA ARG A 4 56.01 52.61 -50.09
C ARG A 4 54.52 52.51 -49.80
N LYS A 5 53.86 51.54 -50.41
CA LYS A 5 52.48 51.15 -50.12
C LYS A 5 52.48 50.31 -48.85
N ALA A 6 51.74 50.73 -47.82
CA ALA A 6 51.47 49.94 -46.65
C ALA A 6 50.21 49.09 -46.85
N THR A 7 50.35 47.76 -46.74
CA THR A 7 49.27 46.80 -46.85
C THR A 7 48.67 46.62 -45.46
N PHE A 8 47.42 46.96 -45.27
CA PHE A 8 46.66 46.70 -44.05
C PHE A 8 46.02 45.32 -44.14
N THR A 9 46.50 44.36 -43.39
CA THR A 9 45.90 43.05 -43.26
C THR A 9 44.85 43.10 -42.11
N ARG A 10 43.59 43.03 -42.45
CA ARG A 10 42.51 42.93 -41.46
C ARG A 10 42.39 41.44 -41.05
N ALA A 11 42.78 41.13 -39.83
CA ALA A 11 42.48 39.83 -39.19
C ALA A 11 41.04 39.83 -38.68
N LEU A 12 40.19 39.01 -39.32
CA LEU A 12 38.82 38.72 -38.82
C LEU A 12 38.94 37.70 -37.70
N ALA A 13 38.79 38.09 -36.46
CA ALA A 13 38.62 37.17 -35.34
C ALA A 13 37.17 36.70 -35.31
N ILE A 14 36.92 35.44 -35.73
CA ILE A 14 35.63 34.77 -35.57
C ILE A 14 35.55 34.27 -34.12
N ALA A 15 34.81 35.00 -33.31
CA ALA A 15 34.44 34.54 -31.96
C ALA A 15 33.39 33.45 -32.08
N TYR A 16 33.78 32.21 -31.92
CA TYR A 16 32.88 31.03 -31.80
C TYR A 16 32.28 31.08 -30.38
N VAL A 17 31.11 31.66 -30.23
CA VAL A 17 30.33 31.58 -28.97
C VAL A 17 29.76 30.15 -28.90
N LEU A 18 30.41 29.27 -28.15
CA LEU A 18 29.88 27.99 -27.72
C LEU A 18 28.66 28.26 -26.80
N MET A 19 27.46 28.36 -27.36
CA MET A 19 26.21 28.20 -26.60
C MET A 19 26.15 26.79 -26.09
N THR A 20 26.66 26.55 -24.91
CA THR A 20 26.31 25.36 -24.12
C THR A 20 24.83 25.51 -23.72
N SER A 21 23.95 24.94 -24.54
CA SER A 21 22.54 24.78 -24.16
C SER A 21 22.53 23.84 -22.94
N SER A 22 22.49 24.45 -21.76
CA SER A 22 22.13 23.73 -20.55
C SER A 22 20.68 23.23 -20.78
N LEU A 23 20.52 21.98 -21.13
CA LEU A 23 19.24 21.31 -21.09
C LEU A 23 18.78 21.34 -19.63
N THR A 24 18.13 22.42 -19.24
CA THR A 24 17.31 22.48 -18.04
C THR A 24 16.19 21.46 -18.29
N PHE A 25 16.38 20.23 -17.84
CA PHE A 25 15.26 19.31 -17.68
C PHE A 25 14.24 20.04 -16.82
N ALA A 26 13.10 20.37 -17.40
CA ALA A 26 11.99 20.92 -16.64
C ALA A 26 11.73 19.94 -15.48
N GLN A 27 11.84 20.45 -14.25
CA GLN A 27 11.60 19.64 -13.05
C GLN A 27 10.19 19.04 -13.13
N GLY A 28 10.11 17.74 -13.31
CA GLY A 28 8.84 17.04 -13.42
C GLY A 28 8.10 17.08 -12.07
N VAL A 29 6.79 17.24 -12.14
CA VAL A 29 5.91 17.14 -10.97
C VAL A 29 5.03 15.92 -11.13
N VAL A 30 4.88 15.13 -10.07
CA VAL A 30 3.99 13.98 -10.02
C VAL A 30 2.96 14.19 -8.92
N ASN A 31 1.67 14.13 -9.25
CA ASN A 31 0.60 14.14 -8.25
C ASN A 31 0.27 12.70 -7.87
N ALA A 32 0.60 12.30 -6.65
CA ALA A 32 0.47 10.93 -6.20
C ALA A 32 -0.53 10.77 -5.06
N ILE A 33 -1.34 9.72 -5.12
CA ILE A 33 -2.01 9.17 -3.94
C ILE A 33 -1.16 8.01 -3.43
N CYS A 34 -0.84 8.04 -2.13
CA CYS A 34 -0.18 6.94 -1.43
C CYS A 34 -1.12 6.38 -0.37
N SER A 35 -1.32 5.07 -0.34
CA SER A 35 -2.27 4.40 0.56
C SER A 35 -1.62 3.44 1.56
N THR A 36 -0.30 3.52 1.73
CA THR A 36 0.44 2.77 2.76
C THR A 36 0.75 3.64 3.99
N ASP A 37 1.77 3.30 4.78
CA ASP A 37 2.17 4.07 5.96
C ASP A 37 2.67 5.46 5.58
N GLN A 38 2.29 6.45 6.38
CA GLN A 38 2.65 7.85 6.15
C GLN A 38 4.18 8.03 6.01
N SER A 39 4.95 7.40 6.89
CA SER A 39 6.41 7.46 6.87
C SER A 39 7.03 6.92 5.58
N TRP A 40 6.45 5.84 5.03
CA TRP A 40 6.90 5.33 3.73
C TRP A 40 6.54 6.28 2.59
N CYS A 41 5.32 6.80 2.61
CA CYS A 41 4.88 7.78 1.62
C CYS A 41 5.84 8.98 1.56
N GLU A 42 6.14 9.59 2.72
CA GLU A 42 7.01 10.77 2.82
C GLU A 42 8.45 10.46 2.41
N LEU A 43 8.99 9.35 2.90
CA LEU A 43 10.36 8.96 2.57
C LEU A 43 10.54 8.64 1.09
N ALA A 44 9.55 8.00 0.45
CA ALA A 44 9.59 7.72 -0.98
C ALA A 44 9.63 9.01 -1.82
N ALA A 45 8.80 10.00 -1.50
CA ALA A 45 8.80 11.28 -2.18
C ALA A 45 10.13 12.02 -2.01
N LEU A 46 10.70 12.01 -0.80
CA LEU A 46 11.98 12.65 -0.48
C LEU A 46 13.16 12.00 -1.21
N GLU A 47 13.25 10.66 -1.18
CA GLU A 47 14.36 9.95 -1.81
C GLU A 47 14.29 10.01 -3.34
N TYR A 48 13.07 9.99 -3.91
CA TYR A 48 12.90 10.21 -5.35
C TYR A 48 13.31 11.63 -5.77
N LEU A 49 12.94 12.65 -5.01
CA LEU A 49 13.39 14.02 -5.26
C LEU A 49 14.91 14.14 -5.24
N LYS A 50 15.58 13.55 -4.24
CA LYS A 50 17.05 13.56 -4.14
C LYS A 50 17.72 12.89 -5.34
N MET A 51 17.14 11.76 -5.81
CA MET A 51 17.71 10.96 -6.89
C MET A 51 17.48 11.57 -8.27
N SER A 52 16.25 12.09 -8.54
CA SER A 52 15.81 12.49 -9.89
C SER A 52 15.69 14.01 -10.09
N GLY A 53 15.65 14.79 -9.02
CA GLY A 53 15.28 16.20 -9.07
C GLY A 53 13.78 16.47 -9.29
N ASN A 54 12.97 15.43 -9.55
CA ASN A 54 11.53 15.55 -9.79
C ASN A 54 10.76 15.58 -8.46
N LYS A 55 9.75 16.45 -8.38
CA LYS A 55 8.93 16.62 -7.17
C LYS A 55 7.71 15.70 -7.19
N VAL A 56 7.48 14.99 -6.11
CA VAL A 56 6.23 14.24 -5.88
C VAL A 56 5.34 15.02 -4.93
N LEU A 57 4.22 15.52 -5.42
CA LEU A 57 3.14 16.10 -4.62
C LEU A 57 2.21 14.97 -4.20
N GLN A 58 2.38 14.52 -2.99
CA GLN A 58 1.73 13.31 -2.53
C GLN A 58 0.74 13.58 -1.42
N VAL A 59 -0.41 12.89 -1.48
CA VAL A 59 -1.44 12.87 -0.44
C VAL A 59 -1.61 11.44 0.06
N ARG A 60 -1.53 11.24 1.38
CA ARG A 60 -1.84 9.95 1.99
C ARG A 60 -3.35 9.81 2.14
N LYS A 61 -3.91 8.71 1.58
CA LYS A 61 -5.33 8.34 1.70
C LYS A 61 -5.47 6.84 1.97
N THR A 62 -6.52 6.44 2.67
CA THR A 62 -6.93 5.04 2.71
C THR A 62 -7.35 4.59 1.31
N THR A 63 -7.32 3.29 1.02
CA THR A 63 -7.68 2.79 -0.31
C THR A 63 -9.15 3.07 -0.68
N GLY A 64 -10.06 3.11 0.31
CA GLY A 64 -11.45 3.51 0.07
C GLY A 64 -11.57 5.00 -0.30
N GLU A 65 -10.84 5.87 0.38
CA GLU A 65 -10.81 7.32 0.08
C GLU A 65 -10.15 7.60 -1.26
N ALA A 66 -9.05 6.89 -1.59
CA ALA A 66 -8.39 7.00 -2.88
C ALA A 66 -9.35 6.63 -4.02
N MET A 67 -10.06 5.51 -3.88
CA MET A 67 -11.07 5.06 -4.85
C MET A 67 -12.19 6.09 -5.03
N ALA A 68 -12.68 6.68 -3.94
CA ALA A 68 -13.71 7.72 -4.00
C ALA A 68 -13.21 8.99 -4.71
N GLN A 69 -11.97 9.41 -4.43
CA GLN A 69 -11.34 10.54 -5.11
C GLN A 69 -11.16 10.29 -6.60
N LEU A 70 -10.62 9.14 -7.02
CA LEU A 70 -10.43 8.82 -8.43
C LEU A 70 -11.75 8.79 -9.20
N ARG A 71 -12.83 8.28 -8.58
CA ARG A 71 -14.18 8.36 -9.17
C ARG A 71 -14.65 9.81 -9.35
N ALA A 72 -14.46 10.65 -8.35
CA ALA A 72 -14.84 12.07 -8.42
C ALA A 72 -14.01 12.84 -9.46
N GLU A 73 -12.78 12.43 -9.71
CA GLU A 73 -11.85 13.04 -10.67
C GLU A 73 -11.95 12.44 -12.08
N ALA A 74 -12.78 11.42 -12.33
CA ALA A 74 -12.78 10.62 -13.56
C ALA A 74 -12.82 11.45 -14.86
N ASN A 75 -13.60 12.55 -14.88
CA ASN A 75 -13.72 13.44 -16.04
C ASN A 75 -12.65 14.55 -16.09
N ASN A 76 -11.89 14.74 -15.01
CA ASN A 76 -10.84 15.75 -14.91
C ASN A 76 -9.76 15.28 -13.93
N PRO A 77 -8.94 14.28 -14.30
CA PRO A 77 -7.95 13.69 -13.42
C PRO A 77 -6.94 14.74 -12.91
N LYS A 78 -6.72 14.70 -11.59
CA LYS A 78 -5.69 15.51 -10.92
C LYS A 78 -4.58 14.65 -10.35
N THR A 79 -4.87 13.37 -10.14
CA THR A 79 -3.94 12.35 -9.69
C THR A 79 -3.27 11.69 -10.88
N ASP A 80 -1.95 11.52 -10.84
CA ASP A 80 -1.18 10.88 -11.91
C ASP A 80 -0.90 9.40 -11.61
N ILE A 81 -0.62 9.07 -10.35
CA ILE A 81 -0.29 7.72 -9.88
C ILE A 81 -0.94 7.44 -8.53
N TRP A 82 -1.40 6.21 -8.36
CA TRP A 82 -1.86 5.68 -7.09
C TRP A 82 -1.04 4.45 -6.72
N TRP A 83 -0.48 4.40 -5.49
CA TRP A 83 0.35 3.30 -5.05
C TRP A 83 0.20 3.00 -3.56
N GLY A 84 0.51 1.75 -3.19
CA GLY A 84 0.38 1.26 -1.82
C GLY A 84 -1.07 0.99 -1.40
N GLY A 85 -1.23 0.31 -0.28
CA GLY A 85 -2.52 -0.19 0.19
C GLY A 85 -2.95 -1.48 -0.53
N THR A 86 -4.04 -2.09 -0.07
CA THR A 86 -4.52 -3.38 -0.59
C THR A 86 -4.94 -3.31 -2.06
N GLY A 87 -4.70 -4.38 -2.81
CA GLY A 87 -4.95 -4.43 -4.25
C GLY A 87 -6.41 -4.44 -4.67
N ASP A 88 -7.33 -4.95 -3.83
CA ASP A 88 -8.75 -5.08 -4.22
C ASP A 88 -9.37 -3.76 -4.75
N PRO A 89 -9.19 -2.58 -4.12
CA PRO A 89 -9.68 -1.33 -4.68
C PRO A 89 -9.03 -0.93 -6.00
N PHE A 90 -7.77 -1.34 -6.24
CA PHE A 90 -7.13 -1.12 -7.54
C PHE A 90 -7.74 -1.97 -8.63
N LEU A 91 -8.07 -3.25 -8.34
CA LEU A 91 -8.78 -4.13 -9.28
C LEU A 91 -10.14 -3.54 -9.66
N GLN A 92 -10.87 -2.98 -8.69
CA GLN A 92 -12.13 -2.28 -8.92
C GLN A 92 -11.96 -1.00 -9.76
N ALA A 93 -10.90 -0.23 -9.52
CA ALA A 93 -10.60 0.96 -10.30
C ALA A 93 -10.27 0.60 -11.76
N ALA A 94 -9.55 -0.52 -11.98
CA ALA A 94 -9.30 -1.04 -13.31
C ALA A 94 -10.59 -1.49 -14.01
N GLU A 95 -11.45 -2.24 -13.30
CA GLU A 95 -12.74 -2.72 -13.81
C GLU A 95 -13.64 -1.59 -14.34
N ILE A 96 -13.68 -0.46 -13.64
CA ILE A 96 -14.50 0.70 -14.02
C ILE A 96 -13.77 1.73 -14.88
N GLY A 97 -12.58 1.40 -15.38
CA GLY A 97 -11.85 2.20 -16.37
C GLY A 97 -11.20 3.48 -15.84
N LEU A 98 -10.82 3.55 -14.56
CA LEU A 98 -10.12 4.70 -13.94
C LEU A 98 -8.60 4.63 -14.08
N LEU A 99 -8.05 3.48 -14.48
CA LEU A 99 -6.63 3.24 -14.57
C LEU A 99 -6.18 3.05 -16.00
N GLU A 100 -4.90 3.20 -16.24
CA GLU A 100 -4.27 3.09 -17.56
C GLU A 100 -3.24 1.95 -17.58
N PRO A 101 -3.17 1.16 -18.67
CA PRO A 101 -2.17 0.11 -18.80
C PRO A 101 -0.75 0.68 -18.80
N TYR A 102 0.12 0.06 -17.99
CA TYR A 102 1.54 0.35 -18.00
C TYR A 102 2.35 -0.89 -17.66
N ARG A 103 3.38 -1.16 -18.47
CA ARG A 103 4.35 -2.22 -18.23
C ARG A 103 5.65 -1.61 -17.73
N PRO A 104 6.01 -1.77 -16.44
CA PRO A 104 7.19 -1.12 -15.88
C PRO A 104 8.48 -1.74 -16.39
N ALA A 105 9.57 -0.97 -16.34
CA ALA A 105 10.90 -1.40 -16.77
C ALA A 105 11.38 -2.67 -16.02
N TYR A 106 10.99 -2.83 -14.75
CA TYR A 106 11.38 -3.94 -13.88
C TYR A 106 10.46 -5.15 -13.90
N ILE A 107 9.53 -5.27 -14.84
CA ILE A 107 8.52 -6.35 -14.86
C ILE A 107 9.13 -7.77 -14.79
N ASN A 108 10.30 -7.98 -15.39
CA ASN A 108 10.99 -9.27 -15.42
C ASN A 108 11.73 -9.58 -14.09
N ASP A 109 11.89 -8.59 -13.23
CA ASP A 109 12.55 -8.69 -11.93
C ASP A 109 11.56 -8.85 -10.77
N LEU A 110 10.27 -8.94 -11.08
CA LEU A 110 9.22 -9.04 -10.07
C LEU A 110 8.93 -10.50 -9.70
N HIS A 111 8.43 -10.69 -8.48
CA HIS A 111 7.86 -11.96 -8.05
C HIS A 111 6.63 -12.34 -8.87
N LEU A 112 6.39 -13.64 -9.06
CA LEU A 112 5.29 -14.16 -9.86
C LEU A 112 3.91 -13.65 -9.41
N TRP A 113 3.69 -13.48 -8.10
CA TRP A 113 2.45 -12.93 -7.56
C TRP A 113 2.19 -11.49 -8.01
N SER A 114 3.26 -10.68 -8.14
CA SER A 114 3.18 -9.31 -8.65
C SER A 114 2.84 -9.31 -10.15
N VAL A 115 3.54 -10.14 -10.94
CA VAL A 115 3.31 -10.26 -12.40
C VAL A 115 1.90 -10.77 -12.70
N ARG A 116 1.36 -11.69 -11.91
CA ARG A 116 -0.02 -12.18 -12.08
C ARG A 116 -1.05 -11.06 -11.94
N GLN A 117 -0.82 -10.09 -11.06
CA GLN A 117 -1.74 -8.95 -10.90
C GLN A 117 -1.76 -8.06 -12.16
N TYR A 118 -0.59 -7.85 -12.81
CA TYR A 118 -0.54 -7.21 -14.13
C TYR A 118 -1.33 -8.00 -15.18
N ALA A 119 -1.14 -9.31 -15.23
CA ALA A 119 -1.83 -10.17 -16.21
C ALA A 119 -3.37 -10.15 -16.03
N MET A 120 -3.86 -10.23 -14.80
CA MET A 120 -5.29 -10.19 -14.47
C MET A 120 -5.97 -8.87 -14.87
N THR A 121 -5.23 -7.79 -14.96
CA THR A 121 -5.76 -6.43 -15.19
C THR A 121 -5.30 -5.83 -16.52
N GLN A 122 -4.82 -6.63 -17.46
CA GLN A 122 -4.29 -6.12 -18.74
C GLN A 122 -3.23 -5.01 -18.53
N ASN A 123 -2.34 -5.19 -17.57
CA ASN A 123 -1.29 -4.27 -17.16
C ASN A 123 -1.77 -2.95 -16.52
N MET A 124 -3.01 -2.86 -16.05
CA MET A 124 -3.50 -1.65 -15.36
C MET A 124 -3.07 -1.60 -13.89
N VAL A 125 -2.88 -2.75 -13.23
CA VAL A 125 -2.48 -2.81 -11.81
C VAL A 125 -1.29 -3.72 -11.64
N GLY A 126 -0.24 -3.22 -10.99
CA GLY A 126 0.92 -4.01 -10.56
C GLY A 126 0.84 -4.40 -9.09
N GLY A 127 1.41 -5.57 -8.75
CA GLY A 127 1.66 -5.93 -7.37
C GLY A 127 2.90 -5.21 -6.86
N PHE A 128 2.77 -4.42 -5.79
CA PHE A 128 3.84 -3.58 -5.26
C PHE A 128 4.57 -4.21 -4.06
N TYR A 129 3.81 -4.86 -3.19
CA TYR A 129 4.31 -5.61 -2.02
C TYR A 129 3.26 -6.64 -1.61
N THR A 130 3.59 -7.49 -0.63
CA THR A 130 2.62 -8.41 -0.01
C THR A 130 2.82 -8.53 1.49
N SER A 131 1.75 -8.85 2.22
CA SER A 131 1.76 -9.15 3.65
C SER A 131 0.52 -9.94 4.06
N ALA A 132 0.60 -10.67 5.18
CA ALA A 132 -0.52 -11.46 5.72
C ALA A 132 -1.26 -10.70 6.83
N ILE A 133 -2.57 -10.96 6.95
CA ILE A 133 -3.38 -10.54 8.10
C ILE A 133 -3.00 -11.34 9.34
N GLY A 134 -3.02 -10.69 10.49
CA GLY A 134 -2.79 -11.33 11.77
C GLY A 134 -3.27 -10.50 12.95
N PHE A 135 -2.87 -10.94 14.12
CA PHE A 135 -3.13 -10.27 15.39
C PHE A 135 -1.86 -9.63 15.92
N GLY A 136 -1.99 -8.46 16.53
CA GLY A 136 -0.97 -7.87 17.37
C GLY A 136 -1.56 -7.52 18.73
N TRP A 137 -0.79 -7.69 19.78
CA TRP A 137 -1.23 -7.36 21.15
C TRP A 137 -0.14 -6.74 21.98
N ASN A 138 -0.57 -5.92 22.94
CA ASN A 138 0.32 -5.35 23.95
C ASN A 138 0.49 -6.34 25.09
N THR A 139 1.73 -6.84 25.28
CA THR A 139 2.04 -7.87 26.28
C THR A 139 1.87 -7.40 27.71
N GLU A 140 2.08 -6.11 28.00
CA GLU A 140 1.91 -5.55 29.32
C GLU A 140 0.43 -5.40 29.71
N ILE A 141 -0.41 -4.97 28.72
CA ILE A 141 -1.86 -4.87 28.93
C ILE A 141 -2.45 -6.25 29.15
N LEU A 142 -2.11 -7.23 28.32
CA LEU A 142 -2.63 -8.60 28.48
C LEU A 142 -2.23 -9.16 29.86
N LYS A 143 -0.97 -8.99 30.27
CA LYS A 143 -0.50 -9.40 31.60
C LYS A 143 -1.26 -8.70 32.73
N LYS A 144 -1.43 -7.36 32.65
CA LYS A 144 -2.15 -6.57 33.66
C LYS A 144 -3.61 -7.00 33.81
N LYS A 145 -4.27 -7.28 32.67
CA LYS A 145 -5.68 -7.70 32.63
C LYS A 145 -5.86 -9.21 32.78
N LYS A 146 -4.79 -9.99 32.90
CA LYS A 146 -4.77 -11.46 32.97
C LYS A 146 -5.47 -12.11 31.78
N LEU A 147 -5.34 -11.51 30.59
CA LEU A 147 -5.87 -12.02 29.32
C LEU A 147 -4.88 -12.98 28.67
N PRO A 148 -5.33 -14.10 28.09
CA PRO A 148 -4.45 -14.98 27.33
C PRO A 148 -3.92 -14.31 26.07
N GLU A 149 -2.80 -14.80 25.54
CA GLU A 149 -2.32 -14.38 24.21
C GLU A 149 -3.15 -15.06 23.12
N PRO A 150 -3.69 -14.30 22.13
CA PRO A 150 -4.49 -14.88 21.06
C PRO A 150 -3.63 -15.68 20.08
N LYS A 151 -4.17 -16.78 19.53
CA LYS A 151 -3.49 -17.65 18.56
C LYS A 151 -4.31 -17.90 17.30
N CYS A 152 -5.62 -17.93 17.44
CA CYS A 152 -6.54 -18.41 16.41
C CYS A 152 -7.69 -17.40 16.23
N TRP A 153 -8.37 -17.43 15.07
CA TRP A 153 -9.60 -16.65 14.88
C TRP A 153 -10.63 -16.95 15.94
N ALA A 154 -10.76 -18.24 16.33
CA ALA A 154 -11.67 -18.66 17.38
C ALA A 154 -11.42 -17.99 18.74
N ASP A 155 -10.21 -17.52 19.02
CA ASP A 155 -9.92 -16.81 20.26
C ASP A 155 -10.54 -15.40 20.27
N MET A 156 -10.59 -14.71 19.11
CA MET A 156 -11.06 -13.33 19.02
C MET A 156 -12.53 -13.13 19.40
N ILE A 157 -13.33 -14.20 19.44
CA ILE A 157 -14.75 -14.15 19.82
C ILE A 157 -15.01 -14.58 21.27
N LYS A 158 -13.97 -14.88 22.04
CA LYS A 158 -14.10 -15.24 23.45
C LYS A 158 -14.54 -14.03 24.29
N PRO A 159 -15.42 -14.23 25.29
CA PRO A 159 -15.99 -13.13 26.07
C PRO A 159 -14.94 -12.32 26.84
N GLU A 160 -13.82 -12.92 27.21
CA GLU A 160 -12.71 -12.26 27.92
C GLU A 160 -12.10 -11.11 27.15
N TYR A 161 -12.23 -11.07 25.83
CA TYR A 161 -11.73 -9.98 24.99
C TYR A 161 -12.77 -8.88 24.70
N LYS A 162 -13.90 -8.89 25.42
CA LYS A 162 -14.93 -7.86 25.23
C LYS A 162 -14.38 -6.45 25.42
N GLY A 163 -14.50 -5.64 24.35
CA GLY A 163 -14.00 -4.26 24.34
C GLY A 163 -12.47 -4.11 24.30
N GLU A 164 -11.72 -5.18 24.00
CA GLU A 164 -10.26 -5.18 23.98
C GLU A 164 -9.66 -5.19 22.58
N ILE A 165 -10.49 -5.32 21.54
CA ILE A 165 -10.04 -5.52 20.16
C ILE A 165 -10.34 -4.28 19.31
N GLU A 166 -9.36 -3.85 18.53
CA GLU A 166 -9.50 -2.83 17.50
C GLU A 166 -9.29 -3.43 16.11
N ILE A 167 -10.13 -3.03 15.18
CA ILE A 167 -10.04 -3.38 13.75
C ILE A 167 -10.42 -2.17 12.91
N SER A 168 -10.02 -2.11 11.66
CA SER A 168 -10.47 -1.04 10.78
C SER A 168 -11.86 -1.31 10.18
N HIS A 169 -12.53 -0.24 9.72
CA HIS A 169 -13.87 -0.32 9.13
C HIS A 169 -13.79 -0.79 7.67
N PRO A 170 -14.54 -1.82 7.24
CA PRO A 170 -14.36 -2.42 5.91
C PRO A 170 -14.79 -1.51 4.74
N ALA A 171 -15.64 -0.53 4.95
CA ALA A 171 -16.00 0.42 3.90
C ALA A 171 -14.87 1.43 3.60
N SER A 172 -14.10 1.86 4.63
CA SER A 172 -13.02 2.85 4.46
C SER A 172 -11.64 2.23 4.26
N SER A 173 -11.41 1.02 4.79
CA SER A 173 -10.12 0.33 4.81
C SER A 173 -10.11 -0.91 3.93
N GLY A 174 -9.17 -0.96 2.99
CA GLY A 174 -8.93 -2.18 2.23
C GLY A 174 -8.45 -3.34 3.12
N THR A 175 -7.65 -3.06 4.17
CA THR A 175 -7.23 -4.07 5.16
C THR A 175 -8.43 -4.78 5.77
N ALA A 176 -9.44 -4.02 6.23
CA ALA A 176 -10.64 -4.61 6.82
C ALA A 176 -11.50 -5.35 5.78
N TYR A 177 -11.51 -4.89 4.53
CA TYR A 177 -12.15 -5.66 3.46
C TYR A 177 -11.41 -6.97 3.18
N THR A 178 -10.07 -6.96 3.17
CA THR A 178 -9.27 -8.20 3.04
C THR A 178 -9.53 -9.17 4.19
N ILE A 179 -9.78 -8.65 5.42
CA ILE A 179 -10.20 -9.49 6.56
C ILE A 179 -11.60 -10.07 6.32
N LEU A 180 -12.57 -9.24 5.98
CA LEU A 180 -13.96 -9.65 5.69
C LEU A 180 -14.00 -10.74 4.60
N ALA A 181 -13.43 -10.46 3.44
CA ALA A 181 -13.38 -11.40 2.32
C ALA A 181 -12.56 -12.65 2.64
N GLY A 182 -11.49 -12.51 3.45
CA GLY A 182 -10.69 -13.63 3.92
C GLY A 182 -11.45 -14.57 4.83
N LEU A 183 -12.21 -14.04 5.80
CA LEU A 183 -13.06 -14.85 6.67
C LEU A 183 -14.16 -15.58 5.89
N VAL A 184 -14.78 -14.89 4.91
CA VAL A 184 -15.77 -15.52 4.01
C VAL A 184 -15.17 -16.70 3.25
N GLN A 185 -13.95 -16.58 2.77
CA GLN A 185 -13.27 -17.67 2.05
C GLN A 185 -12.78 -18.79 2.97
N LEU A 186 -12.37 -18.45 4.18
CA LEU A 186 -11.84 -19.40 5.16
C LEU A 186 -12.93 -20.27 5.77
N MET A 187 -14.08 -19.68 6.11
CA MET A 187 -15.14 -20.31 6.91
C MET A 187 -16.39 -20.65 6.10
N GLY A 188 -16.54 -20.10 4.88
CA GLY A 188 -17.83 -20.01 4.18
C GLY A 188 -18.62 -18.78 4.61
N GLU A 189 -19.49 -18.27 3.74
CA GLU A 189 -20.08 -16.94 3.93
C GLU A 189 -20.97 -16.85 5.18
N GLU A 190 -21.87 -17.80 5.39
CA GLU A 190 -22.79 -17.77 6.54
C GLU A 190 -22.05 -17.86 7.87
N GLN A 191 -21.12 -18.80 7.99
CA GLN A 191 -20.30 -18.96 9.20
C GLN A 191 -19.41 -17.75 9.46
N ALA A 192 -18.89 -17.11 8.42
CA ALA A 192 -18.08 -15.90 8.55
C ALA A 192 -18.91 -14.73 9.08
N PHE A 193 -20.15 -14.56 8.63
CA PHE A 193 -21.03 -13.52 9.14
C PHE A 193 -21.46 -13.79 10.58
N ASP A 194 -21.77 -15.04 10.94
CA ASP A 194 -22.05 -15.40 12.33
C ASP A 194 -20.83 -15.21 13.25
N TYR A 195 -19.64 -15.51 12.75
CA TYR A 195 -18.38 -15.23 13.43
C TYR A 195 -18.20 -13.70 13.64
N MET A 196 -18.39 -12.90 12.59
CA MET A 196 -18.23 -11.43 12.66
C MET A 196 -19.24 -10.76 13.61
N LYS A 197 -20.47 -11.28 13.72
CA LYS A 197 -21.46 -10.82 14.72
C LYS A 197 -20.95 -11.06 16.15
N LYS A 198 -20.27 -12.19 16.39
CA LYS A 198 -19.65 -12.48 17.69
C LYS A 198 -18.42 -11.61 17.93
N LEU A 199 -17.54 -11.46 16.92
CA LEU A 199 -16.36 -10.59 16.98
C LEU A 199 -16.75 -9.14 17.26
N HIS A 200 -17.83 -8.64 16.66
CA HIS A 200 -18.34 -7.27 16.83
C HIS A 200 -18.54 -6.90 18.30
N LYS A 201 -19.00 -7.84 19.14
CA LYS A 201 -19.19 -7.65 20.59
C LYS A 201 -17.89 -7.39 21.35
N ASN A 202 -16.77 -7.82 20.79
CA ASN A 202 -15.44 -7.66 21.39
C ASN A 202 -14.69 -6.43 20.85
N ILE A 203 -15.22 -5.81 19.77
CA ILE A 203 -14.58 -4.64 19.15
C ILE A 203 -14.86 -3.38 19.97
N THR A 204 -13.81 -2.70 20.40
CA THR A 204 -13.91 -1.38 21.02
C THR A 204 -14.07 -0.28 19.97
N THR A 205 -13.32 -0.33 18.89
CA THR A 205 -13.30 0.72 17.85
C THR A 205 -13.10 0.14 16.46
N TYR A 206 -13.85 0.66 15.50
CA TYR A 206 -13.59 0.52 14.07
C TYR A 206 -12.84 1.75 13.58
N THR A 207 -11.53 1.63 13.35
CA THR A 207 -10.72 2.74 12.86
C THR A 207 -10.95 2.98 11.36
N ARG A 208 -10.68 4.19 10.91
CA ARG A 208 -10.76 4.54 9.49
C ARG A 208 -9.62 3.92 8.66
N SER A 209 -8.42 3.86 9.23
CA SER A 209 -7.20 3.38 8.56
C SER A 209 -6.82 1.97 9.02
N GLY A 210 -6.49 1.11 8.06
CA GLY A 210 -5.99 -0.24 8.32
C GLY A 210 -4.60 -0.31 8.95
N THR A 211 -3.87 0.81 9.03
CA THR A 211 -2.54 0.88 9.66
C THR A 211 -2.58 1.48 11.09
N ALA A 212 -3.77 1.81 11.60
CA ALA A 212 -3.89 2.44 12.93
C ALA A 212 -3.68 1.46 14.09
N GLN A 213 -4.04 0.17 13.91
CA GLN A 213 -4.02 -0.82 14.98
C GLN A 213 -2.62 -1.02 15.58
N ALA A 214 -1.58 -1.07 14.74
CA ALA A 214 -0.23 -1.35 15.20
C ALA A 214 0.32 -0.27 16.14
N PRO A 215 0.29 1.05 15.83
CA PRO A 215 0.68 2.09 16.78
C PRO A 215 -0.22 2.16 18.02
N ASN A 216 -1.53 1.94 17.90
CA ASN A 216 -2.45 2.00 19.04
C ASN A 216 -2.14 0.87 20.04
N VAL A 217 -1.89 -0.36 19.56
CA VAL A 217 -1.43 -1.47 20.38
C VAL A 217 -0.07 -1.17 21.01
N ALA A 218 0.88 -0.66 20.23
CA ALA A 218 2.23 -0.38 20.71
C ALA A 218 2.24 0.66 21.84
N LYS A 219 1.43 1.70 21.72
CA LYS A 219 1.30 2.78 22.74
C LYS A 219 0.40 2.40 23.92
N GLY A 220 -0.27 1.24 23.86
CA GLY A 220 -1.15 0.79 24.93
C GLY A 220 -2.54 1.45 24.92
N GLU A 221 -2.96 2.00 23.79
CA GLU A 221 -4.29 2.59 23.62
C GLU A 221 -5.36 1.51 23.48
N VAL A 222 -4.99 0.33 22.99
CA VAL A 222 -5.82 -0.87 22.87
C VAL A 222 -5.01 -2.13 23.17
N ALA A 223 -5.67 -3.17 23.68
CA ALA A 223 -4.97 -4.40 24.05
C ALA A 223 -4.58 -5.25 22.84
N ILE A 224 -5.49 -5.40 21.86
CA ILE A 224 -5.35 -6.27 20.70
C ILE A 224 -5.77 -5.52 19.44
N GLY A 225 -5.01 -5.69 18.36
CA GLY A 225 -5.34 -5.18 17.04
C GLY A 225 -5.42 -6.30 16.00
N ILE A 226 -6.35 -6.20 15.07
CA ILE A 226 -6.43 -7.09 13.89
C ILE A 226 -6.04 -6.27 12.67
N SER A 227 -4.89 -6.60 12.05
CA SER A 227 -4.34 -5.91 10.89
C SER A 227 -3.26 -6.77 10.21
N PHE A 228 -2.42 -6.19 9.36
CA PHE A 228 -1.27 -6.88 8.79
C PHE A 228 -0.15 -7.08 9.80
N ILE A 229 0.44 -8.28 9.81
CA ILE A 229 1.50 -8.67 10.76
C ILE A 229 2.73 -7.77 10.69
N PHE A 230 3.08 -7.23 9.51
CA PHE A 230 4.26 -6.39 9.33
C PHE A 230 4.24 -5.14 10.23
N GLY A 231 3.07 -4.52 10.40
CA GLY A 231 2.92 -3.32 11.21
C GLY A 231 3.25 -3.58 12.68
N PHE A 232 2.67 -4.61 13.27
CA PHE A 232 2.96 -5.02 14.65
C PHE A 232 4.40 -5.45 14.82
N HIS A 233 4.94 -6.21 13.85
CA HIS A 233 6.33 -6.65 13.86
C HIS A 233 7.32 -5.48 13.87
N GLY A 234 7.07 -4.44 13.08
CA GLY A 234 7.88 -3.22 13.08
C GLY A 234 7.94 -2.54 14.44
N TRP A 235 6.83 -2.46 15.15
CA TRP A 235 6.80 -1.92 16.52
C TRP A 235 7.53 -2.81 17.53
N ALA A 236 7.39 -4.14 17.42
CA ALA A 236 8.13 -5.09 18.26
C ALA A 236 9.65 -4.95 18.08
N LEU A 237 10.15 -4.79 16.85
CA LEU A 237 11.55 -4.54 16.55
C LEU A 237 12.07 -3.22 17.16
N ASN A 238 11.22 -2.23 17.32
CA ASN A 238 11.51 -0.97 18.00
C ASN A 238 11.35 -1.07 19.53
N LYS A 239 11.32 -2.30 20.08
CA LYS A 239 11.29 -2.61 21.51
C LYS A 239 10.02 -2.16 22.25
N TYR A 240 8.91 -1.93 21.52
CA TYR A 240 7.60 -1.78 22.16
C TYR A 240 7.10 -3.14 22.64
N PRO A 241 6.25 -3.18 23.69
CA PRO A 241 5.73 -4.43 24.27
C PRO A 241 4.66 -5.06 23.37
N VAL A 242 5.02 -5.35 22.13
CA VAL A 242 4.12 -5.90 21.08
C VAL A 242 4.58 -7.28 20.68
N LYS A 243 3.64 -8.20 20.62
CA LYS A 243 3.79 -9.48 19.89
C LYS A 243 2.78 -9.54 18.76
N THR A 244 3.08 -10.38 17.77
CA THR A 244 2.20 -10.61 16.62
C THR A 244 2.24 -12.07 16.17
N ILE A 245 1.12 -12.54 15.62
CA ILE A 245 0.99 -13.89 15.06
C ILE A 245 -0.01 -13.88 13.89
N ALA A 246 0.20 -14.77 12.92
CA ALA A 246 -0.84 -15.15 11.97
C ALA A 246 -1.79 -16.18 12.61
N PRO A 247 -3.10 -16.11 12.35
CA PRO A 247 -4.08 -17.02 12.92
C PRO A 247 -3.84 -18.50 12.56
N CYS A 248 -4.01 -19.39 13.53
CA CYS A 248 -3.69 -20.81 13.40
C CYS A 248 -4.54 -21.54 12.35
N GLU A 249 -5.78 -21.12 12.10
CA GLU A 249 -6.66 -21.72 11.09
C GLU A 249 -6.24 -21.37 9.65
N GLY A 250 -5.41 -20.36 9.51
CA GLY A 250 -5.02 -19.73 8.24
C GLY A 250 -5.58 -18.33 8.12
N THR A 251 -5.04 -17.57 7.16
CA THR A 251 -5.39 -16.17 7.01
C THR A 251 -5.29 -15.68 5.58
N SER A 252 -5.95 -14.55 5.31
CA SER A 252 -5.82 -13.81 4.06
C SER A 252 -4.53 -12.99 4.01
N PHE A 253 -4.20 -12.56 2.80
CA PHE A 253 -3.06 -11.71 2.53
C PHE A 253 -3.43 -10.64 1.50
N GLU A 254 -2.65 -9.58 1.45
CA GLU A 254 -2.76 -8.58 0.39
C GLU A 254 -1.70 -8.77 -0.68
N ILE A 255 -2.00 -8.29 -1.88
CA ILE A 255 -1.01 -7.84 -2.85
C ILE A 255 -1.27 -6.36 -3.01
N GLY A 256 -0.39 -5.52 -2.45
CA GLY A 256 -0.50 -4.07 -2.51
C GLY A 256 -0.47 -3.58 -3.96
N GLY A 257 -1.26 -2.56 -4.28
CA GLY A 257 -1.41 -2.08 -5.64
C GLY A 257 -0.48 -0.92 -6.01
N ILE A 258 -0.17 -0.81 -7.31
CA ILE A 258 0.40 0.37 -7.94
C ILE A 258 -0.19 0.52 -9.34
N ALA A 259 -0.60 1.74 -9.73
CA ALA A 259 -1.26 1.99 -11.00
C ALA A 259 -1.11 3.43 -11.47
N LEU A 260 -1.06 3.65 -12.78
CA LEU A 260 -1.23 4.96 -13.40
C LEU A 260 -2.72 5.29 -13.50
N VAL A 261 -3.05 6.54 -13.23
CA VAL A 261 -4.43 7.03 -13.38
C VAL A 261 -4.69 7.39 -14.84
N LYS A 262 -5.83 6.95 -15.36
CA LYS A 262 -6.24 7.26 -16.73
C LYS A 262 -6.41 8.76 -16.94
N GLY A 263 -5.76 9.30 -17.98
CA GLY A 263 -5.78 10.73 -18.24
C GLY A 263 -4.87 11.56 -17.33
N ALA A 264 -3.90 10.93 -16.66
CA ALA A 264 -2.85 11.59 -15.88
C ALA A 264 -2.22 12.75 -16.66
N ARG A 265 -2.10 13.92 -16.01
CA ARG A 265 -1.57 15.15 -16.65
C ARG A 265 -0.06 15.12 -16.80
N ASN A 266 0.62 14.48 -15.84
CA ASN A 266 2.09 14.39 -15.79
C ASN A 266 2.54 12.94 -16.06
N LYS A 267 1.99 12.34 -17.10
CA LYS A 267 2.10 10.90 -17.41
C LYS A 267 3.54 10.39 -17.47
N GLU A 268 4.44 11.09 -18.16
CA GLU A 268 5.83 10.65 -18.31
C GLU A 268 6.60 10.73 -16.99
N ALA A 269 6.39 11.79 -16.20
CA ALA A 269 6.96 11.89 -14.86
C ALA A 269 6.40 10.81 -13.92
N ALA A 270 5.11 10.50 -14.05
CA ALA A 270 4.47 9.43 -13.26
C ALA A 270 5.02 8.04 -13.62
N LYS A 271 5.30 7.74 -14.89
CA LYS A 271 5.95 6.49 -15.32
C LYS A 271 7.35 6.36 -14.75
N GLN A 272 8.15 7.44 -14.76
CA GLN A 272 9.48 7.45 -14.17
C GLN A 272 9.43 7.18 -12.65
N TYR A 273 8.47 7.79 -11.95
CA TYR A 273 8.26 7.53 -10.52
C TYR A 273 7.78 6.10 -10.27
N TYR A 274 6.88 5.60 -11.11
CA TYR A 274 6.42 4.21 -11.08
C TYR A 274 7.58 3.21 -11.21
N ASP A 275 8.42 3.39 -12.24
CA ASP A 275 9.58 2.53 -12.47
C ASP A 275 10.56 2.57 -11.30
N TRP A 276 10.82 3.77 -10.76
CA TRP A 276 11.66 3.89 -9.59
C TRP A 276 11.07 3.18 -8.37
N LEU A 277 9.77 3.33 -8.11
CA LEU A 277 9.10 2.60 -7.01
C LEU A 277 9.23 1.07 -7.15
N MET A 278 9.22 0.55 -8.38
CA MET A 278 9.38 -0.88 -8.67
C MET A 278 10.85 -1.35 -8.74
N SER A 279 11.81 -0.43 -8.75
CA SER A 279 13.24 -0.74 -8.73
C SER A 279 13.70 -1.26 -7.36
N PRO A 280 14.89 -1.92 -7.28
CA PRO A 280 15.49 -2.29 -6.00
C PRO A 280 15.64 -1.10 -5.03
N ALA A 281 15.97 0.10 -5.54
CA ALA A 281 16.12 1.31 -4.74
C ALA A 281 14.77 1.74 -4.13
N GLY A 282 13.73 1.86 -4.94
CA GLY A 282 12.38 2.22 -4.49
C GLY A 282 11.79 1.20 -3.53
N GLN A 283 11.97 -0.09 -3.80
CA GLN A 283 11.50 -1.18 -2.93
C GLN A 283 12.20 -1.21 -1.57
N SER A 284 13.44 -0.71 -1.47
CA SER A 284 14.18 -0.60 -0.21
C SER A 284 13.58 0.42 0.78
N ILE A 285 12.80 1.37 0.28
CA ILE A 285 12.26 2.49 1.09
C ILE A 285 11.28 2.00 2.15
N GLY A 286 10.49 0.95 1.87
CA GLY A 286 9.58 0.37 2.85
C GLY A 286 10.30 -0.01 4.15
N ALA A 287 11.35 -0.81 4.07
CA ALA A 287 12.12 -1.24 5.23
C ALA A 287 12.81 -0.06 5.96
N LYS A 288 13.32 0.93 5.22
CA LYS A 288 13.88 2.17 5.81
C LYS A 288 12.84 2.97 6.58
N ALA A 289 11.60 2.94 6.13
CA ALA A 289 10.46 3.58 6.79
C ALA A 289 9.83 2.71 7.90
N ASN A 290 10.45 1.58 8.24
CA ASN A 290 9.92 0.57 9.18
C ASN A 290 8.58 -0.05 8.73
N SER A 291 8.31 -0.05 7.44
CA SER A 291 7.15 -0.68 6.80
C SER A 291 7.63 -1.98 6.15
N LEU A 292 7.41 -3.11 6.83
CA LEU A 292 8.11 -4.37 6.61
C LEU A 292 7.30 -5.36 5.76
N GLN A 293 6.62 -4.89 4.71
CA GLN A 293 6.00 -5.75 3.71
C GLN A 293 7.04 -6.43 2.84
N VAL A 294 6.70 -7.60 2.30
CA VAL A 294 7.54 -8.31 1.33
C VAL A 294 7.53 -7.55 -0.01
N PRO A 295 8.68 -7.07 -0.49
CA PRO A 295 8.76 -6.28 -1.72
C PRO A 295 8.47 -7.10 -2.98
N ALA A 296 7.98 -6.45 -4.02
CA ALA A 296 7.68 -7.10 -5.30
C ALA A 296 8.93 -7.43 -6.13
N ASN A 297 9.99 -6.64 -6.02
CA ASN A 297 11.22 -6.84 -6.77
C ASN A 297 12.08 -7.93 -6.12
N ARG A 298 12.26 -9.07 -6.82
CA ARG A 298 12.98 -10.24 -6.32
C ARG A 298 14.52 -10.09 -6.38
N THR A 299 15.02 -9.09 -7.11
CA THR A 299 16.47 -8.82 -7.19
C THR A 299 16.94 -7.93 -6.03
N PHE A 300 16.01 -7.30 -5.34
CA PHE A 300 16.28 -6.63 -4.08
C PHE A 300 16.46 -7.67 -2.97
N LYS A 301 17.59 -7.61 -2.27
CA LYS A 301 17.81 -8.44 -1.07
C LYS A 301 16.96 -7.88 0.07
N PRO A 302 15.89 -8.56 0.50
CA PRO A 302 15.03 -8.05 1.56
C PRO A 302 15.79 -7.84 2.86
N ASP A 303 15.40 -6.82 3.64
CA ASP A 303 15.87 -6.67 5.01
C ASP A 303 15.50 -7.93 5.81
N PRO A 304 16.44 -8.55 6.56
CA PRO A 304 16.16 -9.73 7.39
C PRO A 304 15.03 -9.54 8.42
N LYS A 305 14.66 -8.29 8.70
CA LYS A 305 13.56 -7.94 9.58
C LYS A 305 12.17 -8.16 8.95
N ILE A 306 12.10 -8.31 7.63
CA ILE A 306 10.80 -8.53 6.95
C ILE A 306 10.28 -9.93 7.30
N PRO A 307 9.05 -10.07 7.80
CA PRO A 307 8.46 -11.36 8.14
C PRO A 307 8.40 -12.29 6.91
N LYS A 308 8.80 -13.54 7.08
CA LYS A 308 8.67 -14.55 6.03
C LYS A 308 7.22 -15.01 5.97
N LEU A 309 6.63 -14.99 4.77
CA LEU A 309 5.27 -15.49 4.56
C LEU A 309 5.21 -17.01 4.39
N ASP A 310 6.33 -17.68 4.13
CA ASP A 310 6.39 -19.14 4.01
C ASP A 310 5.99 -19.86 5.31
N ASP A 311 6.17 -19.18 6.46
CA ASP A 311 5.79 -19.69 7.78
C ASP A 311 4.31 -19.45 8.12
N VAL A 312 3.56 -18.78 7.22
CA VAL A 312 2.17 -18.39 7.43
C VAL A 312 1.24 -19.28 6.60
N ARG A 313 0.23 -19.87 7.24
CA ARG A 313 -0.82 -20.60 6.54
C ARG A 313 -1.74 -19.62 5.80
N LEU A 314 -1.38 -19.29 4.55
CA LEU A 314 -2.19 -18.42 3.68
C LEU A 314 -3.33 -19.23 3.06
N ILE A 315 -4.54 -18.64 3.00
CA ILE A 315 -5.64 -19.18 2.20
C ILE A 315 -5.35 -18.95 0.71
N LYS A 316 -5.96 -19.76 -0.14
CA LYS A 316 -5.98 -19.48 -1.59
C LYS A 316 -6.97 -18.36 -1.86
N TYR A 317 -6.51 -17.10 -1.69
CA TYR A 317 -7.37 -15.93 -1.85
C TYR A 317 -7.76 -15.73 -3.33
N ASP A 318 -9.07 -15.65 -3.58
CA ASP A 318 -9.65 -15.44 -4.91
C ASP A 318 -9.76 -13.94 -5.23
N PHE A 319 -8.66 -13.38 -5.75
CA PHE A 319 -8.61 -11.96 -6.16
C PHE A 319 -9.56 -11.65 -7.33
N GLU A 320 -9.87 -12.63 -8.20
CA GLU A 320 -10.77 -12.40 -9.35
C GLU A 320 -12.20 -12.17 -8.89
N LYS A 321 -12.68 -12.92 -7.90
CA LYS A 321 -14.03 -12.77 -7.34
C LYS A 321 -14.10 -11.57 -6.41
N TYR A 322 -13.25 -11.54 -5.39
CA TYR A 322 -13.35 -10.56 -4.29
C TYR A 322 -12.77 -9.18 -4.65
N GLY A 323 -11.98 -9.09 -5.72
CA GLY A 323 -11.55 -7.83 -6.33
C GLY A 323 -12.62 -7.13 -7.15
N LYS A 324 -13.77 -7.75 -7.44
CA LYS A 324 -14.85 -7.12 -8.23
C LYS A 324 -15.63 -6.09 -7.40
N ALA A 325 -15.97 -4.97 -8.05
CA ALA A 325 -16.72 -3.88 -7.42
C ALA A 325 -18.10 -4.34 -6.92
N ALA A 326 -18.80 -5.19 -7.68
CA ALA A 326 -20.10 -5.73 -7.32
C ALA A 326 -20.04 -6.63 -6.08
N GLU A 327 -19.05 -7.52 -5.98
CA GLU A 327 -18.88 -8.42 -4.84
C GLU A 327 -18.51 -7.65 -3.58
N ARG A 328 -17.58 -6.66 -3.69
CA ARG A 328 -17.27 -5.77 -2.57
C ARG A 328 -18.51 -5.04 -2.06
N LYS A 329 -19.29 -4.45 -2.97
CA LYS A 329 -20.53 -3.74 -2.61
C LYS A 329 -21.48 -4.67 -1.86
N ARG A 330 -21.74 -5.86 -2.39
CA ARG A 330 -22.63 -6.86 -1.79
C ARG A 330 -22.21 -7.25 -0.37
N LEU A 331 -20.93 -7.55 -0.16
CA LEU A 331 -20.39 -7.94 1.15
C LEU A 331 -20.43 -6.77 2.14
N LEU A 332 -20.15 -5.55 1.71
CA LEU A 332 -20.21 -4.36 2.56
C LEU A 332 -21.65 -4.04 2.98
N GLU A 333 -22.62 -4.11 2.06
CA GLU A 333 -24.04 -3.91 2.36
C GLU A 333 -24.55 -4.96 3.36
N ARG A 334 -24.16 -6.24 3.17
CA ARG A 334 -24.48 -7.30 4.11
C ARG A 334 -23.85 -7.06 5.48
N TRP A 335 -22.57 -6.67 5.51
CA TRP A 335 -21.84 -6.38 6.76
C TRP A 335 -22.48 -5.23 7.53
N THR A 336 -22.82 -4.12 6.85
CA THR A 336 -23.51 -2.99 7.48
C THR A 336 -24.87 -3.40 8.07
N LYS A 337 -25.64 -4.21 7.32
CA LYS A 337 -26.98 -4.65 7.76
C LYS A 337 -26.91 -5.67 8.90
N GLU A 338 -25.99 -6.64 8.86
CA GLU A 338 -26.02 -7.78 9.76
C GLU A 338 -25.01 -7.72 10.91
N VAL A 339 -23.97 -6.89 10.80
CA VAL A 339 -22.90 -6.81 11.79
C VAL A 339 -22.87 -5.42 12.42
N GLU A 340 -22.66 -4.36 11.62
CA GLU A 340 -22.49 -2.99 12.13
C GLU A 340 -23.73 -2.46 12.87
N SER A 341 -24.93 -2.84 12.43
CA SER A 341 -26.19 -2.43 13.05
C SER A 341 -26.46 -3.06 14.43
N LEU A 342 -25.68 -4.05 14.84
CA LEU A 342 -25.87 -4.73 16.12
C LEU A 342 -25.28 -3.90 17.28
N PRO A 343 -25.83 -4.02 18.49
CA PRO A 343 -25.19 -3.49 19.69
C PRO A 343 -23.91 -4.26 20.01
N ARG A 344 -22.92 -3.55 20.55
CA ARG A 344 -21.63 -4.12 21.02
C ARG A 344 -21.68 -4.57 22.47
#